data_8adec5d6c383ff5bf1eafd8e3d5d0fc7
#
_entry.id   8adec5d6c383ff5bf1eafd8e3d5d0fc7
#
_cell.length_a   1.000
_cell.length_b   1.000
_cell.length_c   1.000
_cell.angle_alpha   90.00
_cell.angle_beta   90.00
_cell.angle_gamma   90.00
#
_symmetry.space_group_name_H-M   'P 1'
#
loop_
_entity.id
_entity.type
_entity.pdbx_description
1 polymer ?
#
loop_
_entity_poly.entity_id
_entity_poly.type
_entity_poly.pdbx_seq_one_letter_code
_entity_poly.pdbx_strand_id
1 'polypeptide(L)'
;MKYIEEFRQHELAVKLSEAIATEADPARQYNLMEFCGGHTHAIFRYGVQDLMPENVRFVHGPGCPVCVLPIPRIDNAIELVERHDVIFCTYGDMLRVPASGRKSLIKVKANGGDVRMVYSTQDALRIARENPDRQVVFFAIGFETTTPPTAVALKQAKAEELKNFSIFCNHVLTPAAIQNILESPEVRELGSVSIDGFFGPSHVSSVIGSRPYEFFAEEFGRPVVIAGFEPLDVMQSALMLIRQLNEGRHEVENEYTRVVTRDGNVKAQALVAETMELRRAFEWRGLGLVPYSALKIKQAYAEFDAERRFELHESDATDVKGCECPAILRGTKKPTDCKLFGTVCTPENPMGSCMVSSEGACAAYWTYGRFRKSEQDQKSNEESAA
;
A
#
# COMPACT_ATOMS: atom_id res chain seq x y z
N MET A 1 -18.34 20.24 1.63
CA MET A 1 -17.85 19.76 2.95
C MET A 1 -16.48 20.39 3.17
N LYS A 2 -16.28 21.07 4.31
CA LYS A 2 -14.99 21.74 4.62
C LYS A 2 -13.83 20.75 4.47
N TYR A 3 -12.71 21.18 3.88
CA TYR A 3 -11.52 20.39 3.57
C TYR A 3 -11.68 19.29 2.49
N ILE A 4 -12.77 19.27 1.74
CA ILE A 4 -12.98 18.33 0.63
C ILE A 4 -13.31 19.10 -0.66
N GLU A 5 -14.39 19.87 -0.70
CA GLU A 5 -14.84 20.57 -1.89
C GLU A 5 -13.84 21.65 -2.34
N GLU A 6 -13.16 22.26 -1.38
CA GLU A 6 -12.11 23.26 -1.62
C GLU A 6 -10.93 22.69 -2.42
N PHE A 7 -10.63 21.38 -2.26
CA PHE A 7 -9.52 20.68 -2.91
C PHE A 7 -9.94 19.91 -4.18
N ARG A 8 -11.18 20.13 -4.67
CA ARG A 8 -11.74 19.54 -5.89
C ARG A 8 -12.21 20.56 -6.91
N GLN A 9 -11.84 21.84 -6.73
CA GLN A 9 -12.28 22.90 -7.60
C GLN A 9 -11.58 22.83 -8.96
N HIS A 10 -12.37 22.74 -10.04
CA HIS A 10 -11.86 22.60 -11.41
C HIS A 10 -10.98 23.80 -11.82
N GLU A 11 -11.39 25.03 -11.49
CA GLU A 11 -10.63 26.23 -11.86
C GLU A 11 -9.23 26.25 -11.23
N LEU A 12 -9.09 25.76 -9.98
CA LEU A 12 -7.79 25.63 -9.32
C LEU A 12 -6.96 24.50 -9.93
N ALA A 13 -7.58 23.40 -10.36
CA ALA A 13 -6.90 22.32 -11.05
C ALA A 13 -6.31 22.80 -12.39
N VAL A 14 -7.05 23.59 -13.16
CA VAL A 14 -6.54 24.19 -14.40
C VAL A 14 -5.35 25.10 -14.13
N LYS A 15 -5.44 26.00 -13.15
CA LYS A 15 -4.32 26.89 -12.78
C LYS A 15 -3.09 26.13 -12.33
N LEU A 16 -3.26 25.05 -11.55
CA LEU A 16 -2.14 24.20 -11.14
C LEU A 16 -1.54 23.45 -12.32
N SER A 17 -2.37 22.94 -13.24
CA SER A 17 -1.89 22.30 -14.48
C SER A 17 -1.04 23.26 -15.32
N GLU A 18 -1.50 24.52 -15.51
CA GLU A 18 -0.76 25.57 -16.21
C GLU A 18 0.56 25.91 -15.50
N ALA A 19 0.54 26.01 -14.18
CA ALA A 19 1.74 26.26 -13.37
C ALA A 19 2.75 25.10 -13.50
N ILE A 20 2.28 23.85 -13.44
CA ILE A 20 3.12 22.67 -13.62
C ILE A 20 3.72 22.65 -15.03
N ALA A 21 2.91 22.92 -16.06
CA ALA A 21 3.39 22.96 -17.44
C ALA A 21 4.43 24.08 -17.69
N THR A 22 4.32 25.20 -16.96
CA THR A 22 5.28 26.30 -17.02
C THR A 22 6.60 25.98 -16.32
N GLU A 23 6.52 25.31 -15.16
CA GLU A 23 7.68 24.98 -14.33
C GLU A 23 8.42 23.72 -14.80
N ALA A 24 7.75 22.79 -15.45
CA ALA A 24 8.37 21.57 -15.94
C ALA A 24 9.29 21.85 -17.12
N ASP A 25 10.60 21.63 -16.95
CA ASP A 25 11.58 21.75 -18.02
C ASP A 25 11.31 20.71 -19.12
N PRO A 26 10.97 21.12 -20.36
CA PRO A 26 10.65 20.19 -21.44
C PRO A 26 11.81 19.26 -21.83
N ALA A 27 13.05 19.61 -21.47
CA ALA A 27 14.23 18.78 -21.72
C ALA A 27 14.44 17.68 -20.65
N ARG A 28 13.63 17.67 -19.59
CA ARG A 28 13.77 16.75 -18.46
C ARG A 28 12.54 15.86 -18.34
N GLN A 29 12.76 14.58 -17.98
CA GLN A 29 11.69 13.69 -17.51
C GLN A 29 11.59 13.77 -15.99
N TYR A 30 10.39 13.77 -15.46
CA TYR A 30 10.09 13.77 -14.02
C TYR A 30 9.33 12.49 -13.69
N ASN A 31 10.00 11.53 -13.04
CA ASN A 31 9.39 10.31 -12.54
C ASN A 31 9.12 10.48 -11.05
N LEU A 32 7.89 10.75 -10.68
CA LEU A 32 7.47 11.02 -9.32
C LEU A 32 6.72 9.79 -8.77
N MET A 33 7.33 9.08 -7.80
CA MET A 33 6.75 7.85 -7.26
C MET A 33 5.85 8.14 -6.06
N GLU A 34 4.65 7.59 -6.08
CA GLU A 34 3.75 7.60 -4.94
C GLU A 34 3.81 6.28 -4.16
N PHE A 35 3.70 6.37 -2.84
CA PHE A 35 3.82 5.26 -1.88
C PHE A 35 2.56 5.08 -1.04
N CYS A 36 1.40 5.46 -1.57
CA CYS A 36 0.14 5.29 -0.85
C CYS A 36 -0.97 4.94 -1.83
N GLY A 37 -1.67 3.83 -1.59
CA GLY A 37 -2.80 3.43 -2.41
C GLY A 37 -3.91 4.48 -2.50
N GLY A 38 -4.02 5.37 -1.50
CA GLY A 38 -4.90 6.53 -1.56
C GLY A 38 -4.51 7.53 -2.66
N HIS A 39 -3.21 7.75 -2.89
CA HIS A 39 -2.74 8.57 -4.02
C HIS A 39 -3.01 7.87 -5.35
N THR A 40 -2.69 6.58 -5.48
CA THR A 40 -3.04 5.78 -6.67
C THR A 40 -4.51 5.95 -7.01
N HIS A 41 -5.39 5.75 -6.02
CA HIS A 41 -6.82 5.89 -6.19
C HIS A 41 -7.22 7.31 -6.64
N ALA A 42 -6.68 8.36 -6.00
CA ALA A 42 -6.98 9.75 -6.35
C ALA A 42 -6.50 10.11 -7.76
N ILE A 43 -5.27 9.74 -8.12
CA ILE A 43 -4.68 9.99 -9.44
C ILE A 43 -5.58 9.39 -10.55
N PHE A 44 -6.00 8.14 -10.41
CA PHE A 44 -6.85 7.51 -11.41
C PHE A 44 -8.29 8.02 -11.36
N ARG A 45 -8.88 8.17 -10.19
CA ARG A 45 -10.28 8.60 -10.05
C ARG A 45 -10.53 9.97 -10.64
N TYR A 46 -9.65 10.92 -10.36
CA TYR A 46 -9.81 12.31 -10.79
C TYR A 46 -9.06 12.65 -12.10
N GLY A 47 -8.33 11.70 -12.67
CA GLY A 47 -7.59 11.92 -13.90
C GLY A 47 -6.42 12.88 -13.77
N VAL A 48 -5.78 12.93 -12.61
CA VAL A 48 -4.70 13.87 -12.34
C VAL A 48 -3.52 13.69 -13.30
N GLN A 49 -3.23 12.45 -13.74
CA GLN A 49 -2.17 12.20 -14.72
C GLN A 49 -2.47 12.90 -16.09
N ASP A 50 -3.73 12.98 -16.47
CA ASP A 50 -4.13 13.59 -17.76
C ASP A 50 -3.99 15.13 -17.74
N LEU A 51 -3.84 15.72 -16.57
CA LEU A 51 -3.60 17.15 -16.35
C LEU A 51 -2.10 17.51 -16.29
N MET A 52 -1.23 16.50 -16.34
CA MET A 52 0.22 16.71 -16.30
C MET A 52 0.79 16.82 -17.71
N PRO A 53 1.87 17.60 -17.93
CA PRO A 53 2.61 17.56 -19.18
C PRO A 53 3.23 16.17 -19.40
N GLU A 54 3.48 15.81 -20.67
CA GLU A 54 3.94 14.46 -21.08
C GLU A 54 5.23 14.01 -20.40
N ASN A 55 6.08 14.96 -20.03
CA ASN A 55 7.34 14.72 -19.35
C ASN A 55 7.22 14.58 -17.81
N VAL A 56 6.01 14.68 -17.25
CA VAL A 56 5.73 14.44 -15.82
C VAL A 56 4.93 13.16 -15.66
N ARG A 57 5.53 12.16 -15.04
CA ARG A 57 4.95 10.83 -14.88
C ARG A 57 4.79 10.47 -13.40
N PHE A 58 3.57 10.08 -13.02
CA PHE A 58 3.35 9.40 -11.75
C PHE A 58 3.73 7.92 -11.87
N VAL A 59 4.57 7.46 -10.94
CA VAL A 59 5.04 6.09 -10.84
C VAL A 59 4.39 5.45 -9.62
N HIS A 60 3.71 4.33 -9.82
CA HIS A 60 3.09 3.63 -8.71
C HIS A 60 4.12 2.79 -7.96
N GLY A 61 4.24 3.03 -6.66
CA GLY A 61 5.08 2.26 -5.76
C GLY A 61 4.29 1.21 -4.96
N PRO A 62 4.94 0.49 -4.04
CA PRO A 62 4.33 -0.57 -3.22
C PRO A 62 3.50 0.00 -2.06
N GLY A 63 2.57 0.92 -2.34
CA GLY A 63 1.74 1.64 -1.36
C GLY A 63 0.46 0.94 -0.91
N CYS A 64 0.18 -0.27 -1.39
CA CYS A 64 -1.00 -1.04 -1.00
C CYS A 64 -0.58 -2.27 -0.17
N PRO A 65 -0.98 -2.39 1.11
CA PRO A 65 -0.52 -3.48 1.97
C PRO A 65 -0.99 -4.87 1.51
N VAL A 66 -2.18 -4.94 0.90
CA VAL A 66 -2.72 -6.16 0.29
C VAL A 66 -1.88 -6.59 -0.91
N CYS A 67 -1.40 -5.62 -1.68
CA CYS A 67 -0.66 -5.86 -2.91
C CYS A 67 0.75 -6.38 -2.65
N VAL A 68 1.39 -5.90 -1.59
CA VAL A 68 2.79 -6.25 -1.26
C VAL A 68 2.94 -7.52 -0.43
N LEU A 69 1.84 -8.05 0.12
CA LEU A 69 1.90 -9.27 0.93
C LEU A 69 2.21 -10.49 0.06
N PRO A 70 3.26 -11.28 0.38
CA PRO A 70 3.64 -12.45 -0.39
C PRO A 70 2.65 -13.61 -0.21
N ILE A 71 2.57 -14.50 -1.20
CA ILE A 71 1.64 -15.64 -1.21
C ILE A 71 1.81 -16.55 0.01
N PRO A 72 3.03 -16.89 0.49
CA PRO A 72 3.20 -17.71 1.68
C PRO A 72 2.43 -17.25 2.90
N ARG A 73 2.28 -15.92 3.09
CA ARG A 73 1.52 -15.38 4.23
C ARG A 73 0.01 -15.60 4.07
N ILE A 74 -0.47 -15.69 2.84
CA ILE A 74 -1.88 -16.01 2.55
C ILE A 74 -2.12 -17.51 2.69
N ASP A 75 -1.16 -18.33 2.28
CA ASP A 75 -1.20 -19.79 2.50
C ASP A 75 -1.24 -20.12 3.99
N ASN A 76 -0.41 -19.47 4.81
CA ASN A 76 -0.47 -19.60 6.27
C ASN A 76 -1.82 -19.17 6.86
N ALA A 77 -2.43 -18.09 6.34
CA ALA A 77 -3.77 -17.68 6.76
C ALA A 77 -4.83 -18.74 6.45
N ILE A 78 -4.72 -19.39 5.30
CA ILE A 78 -5.59 -20.51 4.91
C ILE A 78 -5.34 -21.73 5.79
N GLU A 79 -4.07 -22.04 6.06
CA GLU A 79 -3.68 -23.15 6.93
C GLU A 79 -4.25 -23.01 8.35
N LEU A 80 -4.23 -21.79 8.92
CA LEU A 80 -4.85 -21.51 10.23
C LEU A 80 -6.32 -21.92 10.26
N VAL A 81 -7.06 -21.69 9.18
CA VAL A 81 -8.46 -22.07 9.11
C VAL A 81 -8.63 -23.58 8.86
N GLU A 82 -7.90 -24.14 7.88
CA GLU A 82 -8.12 -25.53 7.42
C GLU A 82 -7.56 -26.57 8.40
N ARG A 83 -6.43 -26.28 9.10
CA ARG A 83 -5.77 -27.24 10.00
C ARG A 83 -6.04 -27.02 11.48
N HIS A 84 -6.20 -25.76 11.89
CA HIS A 84 -6.31 -25.41 13.30
C HIS A 84 -7.72 -25.03 13.73
N ASP A 85 -8.68 -25.08 12.81
CA ASP A 85 -10.13 -24.83 13.04
C ASP A 85 -10.40 -23.52 13.83
N VAL A 86 -9.64 -22.47 13.52
CA VAL A 86 -9.80 -21.18 14.18
C VAL A 86 -10.94 -20.38 13.59
N ILE A 87 -11.51 -19.47 14.37
CA ILE A 87 -12.29 -18.36 13.84
C ILE A 87 -11.31 -17.33 13.30
N PHE A 88 -11.23 -17.17 12.00
CA PHE A 88 -10.27 -16.31 11.33
C PHE A 88 -10.90 -14.98 10.94
N CYS A 89 -10.47 -13.89 11.57
CA CYS A 89 -10.97 -12.54 11.36
C CYS A 89 -10.04 -11.76 10.42
N THR A 90 -10.59 -11.15 9.39
CA THR A 90 -9.80 -10.36 8.41
C THR A 90 -10.58 -9.21 7.83
N TYR A 91 -9.88 -8.23 7.26
CA TYR A 91 -10.49 -7.17 6.45
C TYR A 91 -11.00 -7.72 5.10
N GLY A 92 -11.99 -7.04 4.53
CA GLY A 92 -12.72 -7.51 3.36
C GLY A 92 -11.86 -7.80 2.12
N ASP A 93 -10.87 -6.96 1.85
CA ASP A 93 -9.99 -7.11 0.69
C ASP A 93 -9.23 -8.44 0.71
N MET A 94 -8.78 -8.88 1.90
CA MET A 94 -8.03 -10.12 2.04
C MET A 94 -8.80 -11.38 1.67
N LEU A 95 -10.12 -11.34 1.72
CA LEU A 95 -10.97 -12.49 1.39
C LEU A 95 -10.72 -13.02 -0.04
N ARG A 96 -10.41 -12.13 -0.99
CA ARG A 96 -10.29 -12.45 -2.41
C ARG A 96 -8.85 -12.57 -2.90
N VAL A 97 -7.85 -12.28 -2.05
CA VAL A 97 -6.44 -12.35 -2.45
C VAL A 97 -6.10 -13.78 -2.86
N PRO A 98 -5.54 -14.00 -4.06
CA PRO A 98 -5.18 -15.33 -4.50
C PRO A 98 -3.96 -15.86 -3.74
N ALA A 99 -4.07 -17.09 -3.26
CA ALA A 99 -3.06 -17.93 -2.64
C ALA A 99 -2.57 -19.01 -3.63
N SER A 100 -1.73 -19.93 -3.17
CA SER A 100 -1.30 -21.11 -3.91
C SER A 100 -2.47 -21.90 -4.46
N GLY A 101 -2.30 -22.44 -5.68
CA GLY A 101 -3.35 -23.22 -6.34
C GLY A 101 -4.64 -22.43 -6.61
N ARG A 102 -4.57 -21.10 -6.65
CA ARG A 102 -5.74 -20.21 -6.80
C ARG A 102 -6.77 -20.36 -5.66
N LYS A 103 -6.33 -20.82 -4.51
CA LYS A 103 -7.13 -20.73 -3.27
C LYS A 103 -7.30 -19.26 -2.86
N SER A 104 -8.22 -19.02 -1.95
CA SER A 104 -8.43 -17.72 -1.29
C SER A 104 -9.27 -17.92 -0.03
N LEU A 105 -9.23 -16.98 0.91
CA LEU A 105 -10.01 -17.07 2.14
C LEU A 105 -11.52 -17.13 1.87
N ILE A 106 -12.03 -16.49 0.81
CA ILE A 106 -13.45 -16.59 0.45
C ILE A 106 -13.83 -18.01 -0.04
N LYS A 107 -12.92 -18.71 -0.73
CA LYS A 107 -13.13 -20.11 -1.13
C LYS A 107 -13.09 -21.05 0.07
N VAL A 108 -12.16 -20.80 1.00
CA VAL A 108 -12.09 -21.55 2.27
C VAL A 108 -13.38 -21.37 3.07
N LYS A 109 -13.90 -20.14 3.14
CA LYS A 109 -15.19 -19.86 3.75
C LYS A 109 -16.34 -20.61 3.07
N ALA A 110 -16.37 -20.62 1.74
CA ALA A 110 -17.40 -21.35 0.97
C ALA A 110 -17.35 -22.86 1.20
N ASN A 111 -16.19 -23.40 1.55
CA ASN A 111 -15.98 -24.81 1.90
C ASN A 111 -16.20 -25.13 3.39
N GLY A 112 -16.75 -24.18 4.16
CA GLY A 112 -17.12 -24.39 5.58
C GLY A 112 -16.12 -23.85 6.60
N GLY A 113 -14.98 -23.25 6.18
CA GLY A 113 -14.05 -22.60 7.10
C GLY A 113 -14.67 -21.35 7.75
N ASP A 114 -14.41 -21.14 9.05
CA ASP A 114 -14.95 -20.00 9.78
C ASP A 114 -14.12 -18.73 9.56
N VAL A 115 -14.31 -18.12 8.40
CA VAL A 115 -13.67 -16.85 8.03
C VAL A 115 -14.68 -15.71 8.18
N ARG A 116 -14.36 -14.73 9.02
CA ARG A 116 -15.23 -13.59 9.34
C ARG A 116 -14.61 -12.29 8.88
N MET A 117 -15.35 -11.54 8.07
CA MET A 117 -14.99 -10.17 7.72
C MET A 117 -15.26 -9.26 8.91
N VAL A 118 -14.27 -8.43 9.26
CA VAL A 118 -14.35 -7.44 10.32
C VAL A 118 -13.94 -6.06 9.79
N TYR A 119 -14.42 -5.01 10.43
CA TYR A 119 -14.10 -3.62 10.09
C TYR A 119 -13.03 -3.02 11.01
N SER A 120 -12.78 -3.68 12.13
CA SER A 120 -11.78 -3.25 13.11
C SER A 120 -11.19 -4.44 13.88
N THR A 121 -10.03 -4.24 14.48
CA THR A 121 -9.43 -5.22 15.41
C THR A 121 -10.33 -5.44 16.64
N GLN A 122 -11.12 -4.42 17.03
CA GLN A 122 -12.06 -4.52 18.16
C GLN A 122 -13.20 -5.52 17.88
N ASP A 123 -13.63 -5.67 16.62
CA ASP A 123 -14.60 -6.69 16.25
C ASP A 123 -14.03 -8.10 16.48
N ALA A 124 -12.76 -8.32 16.19
CA ALA A 124 -12.10 -9.60 16.45
C ALA A 124 -12.02 -9.91 17.95
N LEU A 125 -11.73 -8.90 18.79
CA LEU A 125 -11.79 -9.06 20.26
C LEU A 125 -13.20 -9.39 20.74
N ARG A 126 -14.21 -8.73 20.22
CA ARG A 126 -15.62 -9.02 20.56
C ARG A 126 -15.97 -10.47 20.19
N ILE A 127 -15.57 -10.92 18.99
CA ILE A 127 -15.76 -12.31 18.56
C ILE A 127 -15.06 -13.28 19.50
N ALA A 128 -13.86 -12.96 20.00
CA ALA A 128 -13.14 -13.81 20.96
C ALA A 128 -13.90 -13.94 22.30
N ARG A 129 -14.46 -12.84 22.81
CA ARG A 129 -15.31 -12.87 24.04
C ARG A 129 -16.59 -13.70 23.86
N GLU A 130 -17.20 -13.61 22.68
CA GLU A 130 -18.44 -14.32 22.35
C GLU A 130 -18.22 -15.83 22.08
N ASN A 131 -16.96 -16.25 21.85
CA ASN A 131 -16.61 -17.64 21.52
C ASN A 131 -15.45 -18.14 22.39
N PRO A 132 -15.62 -18.24 23.72
CA PRO A 132 -14.50 -18.52 24.67
C PRO A 132 -13.86 -19.89 24.45
N ASP A 133 -14.59 -20.85 23.90
CA ASP A 133 -14.12 -22.23 23.66
C ASP A 133 -13.40 -22.43 22.33
N ARG A 134 -13.32 -21.36 21.49
CA ARG A 134 -12.70 -21.42 20.18
C ARG A 134 -11.56 -20.41 20.05
N GLN A 135 -10.52 -20.79 19.34
CA GLN A 135 -9.41 -19.87 19.03
C GLN A 135 -9.86 -18.86 17.99
N VAL A 136 -9.56 -17.58 18.22
CA VAL A 136 -9.83 -16.48 17.31
C VAL A 136 -8.50 -15.86 16.88
N VAL A 137 -8.26 -15.84 15.56
CA VAL A 137 -7.07 -15.25 14.98
C VAL A 137 -7.46 -14.03 14.16
N PHE A 138 -6.86 -12.90 14.46
CA PHE A 138 -6.99 -11.68 13.64
C PHE A 138 -5.82 -11.57 12.66
N PHE A 139 -6.12 -11.46 11.38
CA PHE A 139 -5.16 -11.20 10.32
C PHE A 139 -4.81 -9.71 10.30
N ALA A 140 -3.78 -9.34 11.03
CA ALA A 140 -3.30 -7.95 11.12
C ALA A 140 -2.45 -7.63 9.90
N ILE A 141 -3.03 -6.89 8.96
CA ILE A 141 -2.37 -6.42 7.75
C ILE A 141 -2.50 -4.90 7.65
N GLY A 142 -1.49 -4.26 7.10
CA GLY A 142 -1.47 -2.83 6.84
C GLY A 142 -0.11 -2.21 7.10
N PHE A 143 0.00 -0.95 6.72
CA PHE A 143 1.13 -0.09 7.03
C PHE A 143 1.02 0.49 8.45
N GLU A 144 1.81 1.52 8.74
CA GLU A 144 1.89 2.14 10.05
C GLU A 144 0.55 2.68 10.58
N THR A 145 -0.40 3.00 9.71
CA THR A 145 -1.74 3.47 10.09
C THR A 145 -2.57 2.43 10.84
N THR A 146 -2.38 1.15 10.54
CA THR A 146 -3.16 0.05 11.13
C THR A 146 -2.45 -0.63 12.30
N THR A 147 -1.21 -0.24 12.59
CA THR A 147 -0.46 -0.79 13.74
C THR A 147 -0.99 -0.32 15.10
N PRO A 148 -1.40 0.97 15.30
CA PRO A 148 -1.91 1.41 16.59
C PRO A 148 -3.20 0.70 17.03
N PRO A 149 -4.22 0.49 16.18
CA PRO A 149 -5.39 -0.31 16.56
C PRO A 149 -5.05 -1.74 16.98
N THR A 150 -4.07 -2.37 16.30
CA THR A 150 -3.58 -3.70 16.67
C THR A 150 -2.89 -3.68 18.03
N ALA A 151 -2.09 -2.65 18.32
CA ALA A 151 -1.43 -2.46 19.61
C ALA A 151 -2.45 -2.26 20.75
N VAL A 152 -3.51 -1.48 20.51
CA VAL A 152 -4.63 -1.33 21.46
C VAL A 152 -5.26 -2.68 21.76
N ALA A 153 -5.55 -3.48 20.71
CA ALA A 153 -6.16 -4.78 20.87
C ALA A 153 -5.29 -5.76 21.69
N LEU A 154 -3.97 -5.76 21.48
CA LEU A 154 -3.04 -6.55 22.28
C LEU A 154 -3.07 -6.16 23.75
N LYS A 155 -3.03 -4.86 24.05
CA LYS A 155 -3.12 -4.38 25.45
C LYS A 155 -4.44 -4.74 26.11
N GLN A 156 -5.52 -4.59 25.35
CA GLN A 156 -6.86 -4.91 25.84
C GLN A 156 -7.03 -6.41 26.06
N ALA A 157 -6.60 -7.27 25.12
CA ALA A 157 -6.63 -8.71 25.26
C ALA A 157 -5.85 -9.17 26.49
N LYS A 158 -4.69 -8.55 26.75
CA LYS A 158 -3.88 -8.83 27.94
C LYS A 158 -4.56 -8.39 29.24
N ALA A 159 -5.13 -7.19 29.27
CA ALA A 159 -5.85 -6.67 30.44
C ALA A 159 -7.12 -7.49 30.79
N GLU A 160 -7.75 -8.07 29.78
CA GLU A 160 -8.95 -8.92 29.91
C GLU A 160 -8.62 -10.41 30.05
N GLU A 161 -7.33 -10.77 30.02
CA GLU A 161 -6.84 -12.16 30.07
C GLU A 161 -7.49 -13.09 29.02
N LEU A 162 -7.72 -12.59 27.80
CA LEU A 162 -8.32 -13.34 26.71
C LEU A 162 -7.34 -14.43 26.21
N LYS A 163 -7.57 -15.68 26.63
CA LYS A 163 -6.67 -16.80 26.28
C LYS A 163 -6.87 -17.33 24.85
N ASN A 164 -8.02 -17.06 24.25
CA ASN A 164 -8.41 -17.57 22.95
C ASN A 164 -8.21 -16.57 21.79
N PHE A 165 -7.63 -15.41 22.03
CA PHE A 165 -7.32 -14.40 21.00
C PHE A 165 -5.85 -14.45 20.60
N SER A 166 -5.57 -14.30 19.31
CA SER A 166 -4.21 -14.08 18.80
C SER A 166 -4.20 -13.28 17.51
N ILE A 167 -3.02 -12.78 17.17
CA ILE A 167 -2.78 -11.93 16.01
C ILE A 167 -1.77 -12.60 15.10
N PHE A 168 -2.13 -12.79 13.83
CA PHE A 168 -1.22 -13.14 12.77
C PHE A 168 -0.68 -11.85 12.14
N CYS A 169 0.52 -11.43 12.59
CA CYS A 169 1.06 -10.09 12.32
C CYS A 169 1.71 -10.00 10.94
N ASN A 170 1.14 -9.17 10.07
CA ASN A 170 1.61 -8.85 8.73
C ASN A 170 1.66 -7.33 8.51
N HIS A 171 2.00 -6.58 9.55
CA HIS A 171 2.23 -5.15 9.44
C HIS A 171 3.59 -4.88 8.81
N VAL A 172 3.59 -4.07 7.77
CA VAL A 172 4.76 -3.68 6.99
C VAL A 172 5.04 -2.18 7.13
N LEU A 173 6.27 -1.76 6.87
CA LEU A 173 6.76 -0.41 7.14
C LEU A 173 7.22 0.28 5.87
N THR A 174 6.66 1.45 5.60
CA THR A 174 6.86 2.21 4.38
C THR A 174 8.30 2.71 4.19
N PRO A 175 8.98 3.33 5.18
CA PRO A 175 10.33 3.85 4.97
C PRO A 175 11.33 2.79 4.51
N ALA A 176 11.29 1.59 5.10
CA ALA A 176 12.17 0.49 4.72
C ALA A 176 11.94 -0.01 3.28
N ALA A 177 10.69 0.03 2.80
CA ALA A 177 10.37 -0.32 1.42
C ALA A 177 10.92 0.71 0.41
N ILE A 178 10.82 2.01 0.72
CA ILE A 178 11.39 3.10 -0.10
C ILE A 178 12.91 2.94 -0.17
N GLN A 179 13.56 2.74 0.97
CA GLN A 179 14.99 2.51 1.05
C GLN A 179 15.42 1.32 0.18
N ASN A 180 14.70 0.20 0.29
CA ASN A 180 15.00 -1.00 -0.50
C ASN A 180 14.91 -0.74 -2.02
N ILE A 181 13.93 0.04 -2.49
CA ILE A 181 13.83 0.40 -3.92
C ILE A 181 15.04 1.21 -4.37
N LEU A 182 15.57 2.09 -3.52
CA LEU A 182 16.69 2.94 -3.85
C LEU A 182 18.05 2.22 -3.77
N GLU A 183 18.23 1.29 -2.84
CA GLU A 183 19.51 0.67 -2.51
C GLU A 183 19.69 -0.76 -3.04
N SER A 184 18.64 -1.58 -3.06
CA SER A 184 18.79 -3.01 -3.29
C SER A 184 19.33 -3.32 -4.70
N PRO A 185 20.48 -4.03 -4.79
CA PRO A 185 20.99 -4.53 -6.06
C PRO A 185 20.00 -5.47 -6.76
N GLU A 186 19.31 -6.32 -5.98
CA GLU A 186 18.33 -7.28 -6.48
C GLU A 186 17.14 -6.56 -7.13
N VAL A 187 16.67 -5.46 -6.53
CA VAL A 187 15.60 -4.65 -7.12
C VAL A 187 16.09 -3.98 -8.41
N ARG A 188 17.35 -3.54 -8.47
CA ARG A 188 17.95 -2.96 -9.69
C ARG A 188 18.08 -4.01 -10.79
N GLU A 189 18.50 -5.23 -10.48
CA GLU A 189 18.58 -6.34 -11.43
C GLU A 189 17.20 -6.74 -11.99
N LEU A 190 16.16 -6.70 -11.16
CA LEU A 190 14.78 -6.94 -11.59
C LEU A 190 14.21 -5.79 -12.46
N GLY A 191 14.94 -4.70 -12.58
CA GLY A 191 14.56 -3.47 -13.27
C GLY A 191 13.85 -2.50 -12.33
N SER A 192 14.34 -1.27 -12.30
CA SER A 192 13.73 -0.13 -11.61
C SER A 192 13.65 1.08 -12.53
N VAL A 193 12.67 1.93 -12.32
CA VAL A 193 12.60 3.23 -12.97
C VAL A 193 13.50 4.20 -12.21
N SER A 194 14.19 5.09 -12.93
CA SER A 194 14.85 6.22 -12.26
C SER A 194 13.78 7.08 -11.61
N ILE A 195 13.78 7.15 -10.29
CA ILE A 195 12.81 7.93 -9.52
C ILE A 195 13.48 9.25 -9.15
N ASP A 196 12.85 10.37 -9.48
CA ASP A 196 13.38 11.70 -9.23
C ASP A 196 12.91 12.26 -7.88
N GLY A 197 11.69 11.93 -7.45
CA GLY A 197 11.13 12.38 -6.17
C GLY A 197 9.95 11.52 -5.72
N PHE A 198 9.51 11.73 -4.48
CA PHE A 198 8.48 10.91 -3.85
C PHE A 198 7.30 11.72 -3.33
N PHE A 199 6.10 11.22 -3.58
CA PHE A 199 4.92 11.60 -2.81
C PHE A 199 4.94 10.82 -1.50
N GLY A 200 5.20 11.51 -0.40
CA GLY A 200 5.17 10.92 0.93
C GLY A 200 3.74 10.50 1.32
N PRO A 201 3.56 9.29 1.84
CA PRO A 201 2.23 8.71 2.10
C PRO A 201 1.53 9.39 3.27
N SER A 202 0.43 10.08 3.01
CA SER A 202 -0.31 10.86 4.02
C SER A 202 -0.79 10.05 5.20
N HIS A 203 -1.41 8.88 4.94
CA HIS A 203 -1.94 8.03 6.01
C HIS A 203 -0.83 7.59 6.97
N VAL A 204 0.27 7.08 6.42
CA VAL A 204 1.45 6.65 7.18
C VAL A 204 2.04 7.83 7.95
N SER A 205 2.22 8.97 7.28
CA SER A 205 2.81 10.18 7.87
C SER A 205 1.94 10.79 8.98
N SER A 206 0.63 10.54 9.00
CA SER A 206 -0.22 10.93 10.12
C SER A 206 0.18 10.22 11.43
N VAL A 207 0.78 9.05 11.34
CA VAL A 207 1.27 8.26 12.49
C VAL A 207 2.74 8.54 12.75
N ILE A 208 3.61 8.41 11.74
CA ILE A 208 5.08 8.48 11.94
C ILE A 208 5.67 9.89 11.74
N GLY A 209 4.91 10.82 11.21
CA GLY A 209 5.37 12.17 10.87
C GLY A 209 6.11 12.25 9.54
N SER A 210 6.64 13.44 9.24
CA SER A 210 7.49 13.65 8.08
C SER A 210 8.98 13.36 8.33
N ARG A 211 9.40 13.35 9.59
CA ARG A 211 10.79 13.17 10.01
C ARG A 211 11.47 11.89 9.47
N PRO A 212 10.82 10.70 9.42
CA PRO A 212 11.45 9.50 8.88
C PRO A 212 11.84 9.58 7.41
N TYR A 213 11.35 10.58 6.68
CA TYR A 213 11.68 10.78 5.26
C TYR A 213 12.87 11.73 5.05
N GLU A 214 13.34 12.44 6.08
CA GLU A 214 14.50 13.33 6.00
C GLU A 214 15.75 12.57 5.53
N PHE A 215 15.90 11.33 5.99
CA PHE A 215 16.95 10.41 5.56
C PHE A 215 17.01 10.22 4.02
N PHE A 216 15.88 10.16 3.34
CA PHE A 216 15.86 9.96 1.87
C PHE A 216 16.34 11.20 1.13
N ALA A 217 16.02 12.37 1.64
CA ALA A 217 16.50 13.63 1.09
C ALA A 217 18.02 13.78 1.32
N GLU A 218 18.49 13.49 2.51
CA GLU A 218 19.88 13.65 2.93
C GLU A 218 20.82 12.64 2.26
N GLU A 219 20.47 11.33 2.29
CA GLU A 219 21.37 10.26 1.84
C GLU A 219 21.25 9.96 0.33
N PHE A 220 20.04 10.11 -0.23
CA PHE A 220 19.80 9.75 -1.64
C PHE A 220 19.60 10.95 -2.56
N GLY A 221 19.59 12.17 -2.03
CA GLY A 221 19.34 13.37 -2.83
C GLY A 221 17.98 13.29 -3.56
N ARG A 222 16.95 12.77 -2.91
CA ARG A 222 15.62 12.64 -3.48
C ARG A 222 14.61 13.44 -2.67
N PRO A 223 13.97 14.47 -3.25
CA PRO A 223 12.96 15.25 -2.57
C PRO A 223 11.74 14.39 -2.23
N VAL A 224 11.13 14.68 -1.08
CA VAL A 224 9.88 14.06 -0.64
C VAL A 224 8.89 15.16 -0.31
N VAL A 225 7.67 15.09 -0.84
CA VAL A 225 6.57 15.96 -0.45
C VAL A 225 5.45 15.10 0.15
N ILE A 226 5.14 15.34 1.42
CA ILE A 226 3.99 14.67 2.04
C ILE A 226 2.72 15.27 1.43
N ALA A 227 2.00 14.45 0.68
CA ALA A 227 0.85 14.88 -0.10
C ALA A 227 -0.47 14.45 0.54
N GLY A 228 -1.49 15.31 0.49
CA GLY A 228 -2.86 14.91 0.80
C GLY A 228 -3.49 14.04 -0.30
N PHE A 229 -4.77 13.68 -0.16
CA PHE A 229 -5.44 12.73 -1.06
C PHE A 229 -6.39 13.37 -2.05
N GLU A 230 -6.69 14.63 -1.89
CA GLU A 230 -7.57 15.31 -2.83
C GLU A 230 -6.79 15.66 -4.11
N PRO A 231 -7.43 15.79 -5.27
CA PRO A 231 -6.73 16.01 -6.53
C PRO A 231 -5.84 17.25 -6.51
N LEU A 232 -6.25 18.33 -5.84
CA LEU A 232 -5.42 19.54 -5.73
C LEU A 232 -4.22 19.34 -4.80
N ASP A 233 -4.34 18.52 -3.74
CA ASP A 233 -3.20 18.15 -2.89
C ASP A 233 -2.11 17.45 -3.72
N VAL A 234 -2.53 16.48 -4.55
CA VAL A 234 -1.61 15.72 -5.42
C VAL A 234 -0.94 16.64 -6.44
N MET A 235 -1.71 17.52 -7.09
CA MET A 235 -1.18 18.48 -8.06
C MET A 235 -0.24 19.49 -7.42
N GLN A 236 -0.61 20.04 -6.25
CA GLN A 236 0.25 20.96 -5.50
C GLN A 236 1.57 20.28 -5.09
N SER A 237 1.50 19.04 -4.62
CA SER A 237 2.71 18.28 -4.27
C SER A 237 3.58 17.98 -5.49
N ALA A 238 2.98 17.71 -6.66
CA ALA A 238 3.73 17.55 -7.91
C ALA A 238 4.49 18.84 -8.28
N LEU A 239 3.82 19.99 -8.18
CA LEU A 239 4.44 21.29 -8.42
C LEU A 239 5.62 21.57 -7.45
N MET A 240 5.44 21.25 -6.16
CA MET A 240 6.50 21.40 -5.16
C MET A 240 7.71 20.51 -5.48
N LEU A 241 7.47 19.25 -5.87
CA LEU A 241 8.54 18.32 -6.27
C LEU A 241 9.29 18.82 -7.51
N ILE A 242 8.57 19.30 -8.54
CA ILE A 242 9.17 19.84 -9.78
C ILE A 242 10.04 21.04 -9.45
N ARG A 243 9.59 21.95 -8.61
CA ARG A 243 10.37 23.13 -8.16
C ARG A 243 11.65 22.70 -7.45
N GLN A 244 11.57 21.80 -6.47
CA GLN A 244 12.77 21.30 -5.81
C GLN A 244 13.77 20.70 -6.79
N LEU A 245 13.28 19.88 -7.73
CA LEU A 245 14.11 19.22 -8.73
C LEU A 245 14.77 20.21 -9.69
N ASN A 246 14.08 21.29 -10.08
CA ASN A 246 14.65 22.34 -10.95
C ASN A 246 15.67 23.22 -10.22
N GLU A 247 15.47 23.46 -8.94
CA GLU A 247 16.35 24.22 -8.07
C GLU A 247 17.54 23.38 -7.54
N GLY A 248 17.58 22.07 -7.82
CA GLY A 248 18.59 21.16 -7.30
C GLY A 248 18.49 20.95 -5.78
N ARG A 249 17.33 21.24 -5.20
CA ARG A 249 17.03 20.97 -3.79
C ARG A 249 16.51 19.55 -3.61
N HIS A 250 16.72 18.97 -2.44
CA HIS A 250 16.22 17.69 -2.04
C HIS A 250 15.89 17.72 -0.54
N GLU A 251 14.68 18.17 -0.24
CA GLU A 251 14.19 18.38 1.10
C GLU A 251 12.88 17.59 1.33
N VAL A 252 12.49 17.45 2.59
CA VAL A 252 11.17 16.95 2.93
C VAL A 252 10.23 18.12 3.16
N GLU A 253 9.31 18.35 2.24
CA GLU A 253 8.25 19.34 2.39
C GLU A 253 6.94 18.67 2.76
N ASN A 254 6.07 19.40 3.45
CA ASN A 254 4.78 18.89 3.89
C ASN A 254 3.65 19.75 3.32
N GLU A 255 2.99 19.28 2.28
CA GLU A 255 1.79 19.89 1.74
C GLU A 255 0.58 19.63 2.67
N TYR A 256 0.54 18.44 3.28
CA TYR A 256 -0.60 17.98 4.09
C TYR A 256 -0.55 18.48 5.54
N THR A 257 -0.24 19.77 5.73
CA THR A 257 -0.04 20.39 7.05
C THR A 257 -1.28 20.35 7.95
N ARG A 258 -2.48 20.19 7.37
CA ARG A 258 -3.74 20.08 8.13
C ARG A 258 -3.86 18.78 8.94
N VAL A 259 -3.01 17.76 8.67
CA VAL A 259 -3.04 16.48 9.36
C VAL A 259 -1.67 16.04 9.83
N VAL A 260 -0.62 16.22 9.02
CA VAL A 260 0.71 15.69 9.29
C VAL A 260 1.59 16.73 9.98
N THR A 261 2.22 16.31 11.07
CA THR A 261 3.28 17.07 11.77
C THR A 261 4.62 16.38 11.57
N ARG A 262 5.74 17.06 11.87
CA ARG A 262 7.08 16.47 11.73
C ARG A 262 7.27 15.19 12.53
N ASP A 263 6.78 15.15 13.78
CA ASP A 263 6.96 14.01 14.69
C ASP A 263 5.79 13.03 14.67
N GLY A 264 4.70 13.32 13.95
CA GLY A 264 3.51 12.47 13.85
C GLY A 264 2.76 12.30 15.17
N ASN A 265 2.09 11.17 15.33
CA ASN A 265 1.35 10.83 16.54
C ASN A 265 2.25 10.04 17.52
N VAL A 266 2.97 10.76 18.37
CA VAL A 266 3.92 10.19 19.35
C VAL A 266 3.25 9.18 20.29
N LYS A 267 1.98 9.40 20.66
CA LYS A 267 1.23 8.44 21.51
C LYS A 267 0.99 7.12 20.79
N ALA A 268 0.61 7.17 19.52
CA ALA A 268 0.41 5.98 18.71
C ALA A 268 1.73 5.23 18.49
N GLN A 269 2.82 5.95 18.21
CA GLN A 269 4.15 5.37 18.06
C GLN A 269 4.62 4.67 19.35
N ALA A 270 4.46 5.30 20.51
CA ALA A 270 4.80 4.72 21.80
C ALA A 270 4.00 3.43 22.10
N LEU A 271 2.72 3.43 21.77
CA LEU A 271 1.84 2.28 21.93
C LEU A 271 2.27 1.09 21.04
N VAL A 272 2.63 1.35 19.80
CA VAL A 272 3.16 0.33 18.87
C VAL A 272 4.51 -0.19 19.41
N ALA A 273 5.40 0.71 19.81
CA ALA A 273 6.71 0.34 20.35
C ALA A 273 6.64 -0.47 21.67
N GLU A 274 5.57 -0.33 22.44
CA GLU A 274 5.32 -1.15 23.64
C GLU A 274 5.00 -2.60 23.28
N THR A 275 4.22 -2.84 22.22
CA THR A 275 3.61 -4.14 21.92
C THR A 275 4.29 -4.91 20.80
N MET A 276 4.95 -4.21 19.89
CA MET A 276 5.57 -4.79 18.69
C MET A 276 7.03 -4.37 18.56
N GLU A 277 7.78 -5.15 17.79
CA GLU A 277 9.19 -4.88 17.46
C GLU A 277 9.47 -5.22 15.99
N LEU A 278 10.59 -4.73 15.45
CA LEU A 278 11.00 -4.97 14.09
C LEU A 278 11.34 -6.44 13.83
N ARG A 279 10.89 -6.98 12.72
CA ARG A 279 11.42 -8.22 12.15
C ARG A 279 12.78 -7.93 11.52
N ARG A 280 13.69 -8.90 11.58
CA ARG A 280 14.99 -8.78 10.88
C ARG A 280 14.83 -8.63 9.38
N ALA A 281 13.89 -9.37 8.80
CA ALA A 281 13.55 -9.28 7.39
C ALA A 281 12.11 -9.74 7.19
N PHE A 282 11.50 -9.29 6.11
CA PHE A 282 10.16 -9.70 5.67
C PHE A 282 10.12 -9.70 4.15
N GLU A 283 9.50 -10.70 3.58
CA GLU A 283 9.34 -10.78 2.13
C GLU A 283 8.21 -9.85 1.67
N TRP A 284 8.51 -9.04 0.66
CA TRP A 284 7.56 -8.20 -0.02
C TRP A 284 7.37 -8.68 -1.45
N ARG A 285 6.14 -8.78 -1.87
CA ARG A 285 5.84 -9.03 -3.27
C ARG A 285 6.45 -7.95 -4.15
N GLY A 286 7.27 -8.35 -5.09
CA GLY A 286 7.94 -7.45 -6.02
C GLY A 286 9.26 -6.84 -5.54
N LEU A 287 9.55 -6.84 -4.24
CA LEU A 287 10.80 -6.33 -3.69
C LEU A 287 11.71 -7.42 -3.12
N GLY A 288 11.18 -8.64 -2.94
CA GLY A 288 11.92 -9.71 -2.28
C GLY A 288 12.06 -9.51 -0.77
N LEU A 289 13.14 -10.00 -0.20
CA LEU A 289 13.39 -9.94 1.24
C LEU A 289 13.92 -8.56 1.64
N VAL A 290 13.11 -7.79 2.38
CA VAL A 290 13.42 -6.43 2.79
C VAL A 290 13.78 -6.40 4.28
N PRO A 291 15.00 -5.96 4.66
CA PRO A 291 15.44 -5.88 6.04
C PRO A 291 14.59 -4.86 6.83
N TYR A 292 14.27 -5.19 8.08
CA TYR A 292 13.62 -4.32 9.05
C TYR A 292 12.33 -3.63 8.55
N SER A 293 11.62 -4.27 7.66
CA SER A 293 10.46 -3.71 6.94
C SER A 293 9.11 -4.18 7.44
N ALA A 294 9.05 -4.93 8.52
CA ALA A 294 7.81 -5.42 9.11
C ALA A 294 7.90 -5.53 10.63
N LEU A 295 6.74 -5.63 11.26
CA LEU A 295 6.61 -5.80 12.70
C LEU A 295 6.27 -7.25 13.07
N LYS A 296 6.65 -7.63 14.26
CA LYS A 296 6.22 -8.84 14.97
C LYS A 296 5.82 -8.50 16.41
N ILE A 297 5.07 -9.38 17.03
CA ILE A 297 4.64 -9.22 18.43
C ILE A 297 5.84 -9.38 19.36
N LYS A 298 6.01 -8.46 20.32
CA LYS A 298 7.05 -8.53 21.33
C LYS A 298 6.88 -9.72 22.27
N GLN A 299 7.98 -10.18 22.88
CA GLN A 299 8.00 -11.28 23.85
C GLN A 299 7.03 -11.05 25.02
N ALA A 300 6.84 -9.80 25.46
CA ALA A 300 5.90 -9.47 26.54
C ALA A 300 4.43 -9.73 26.19
N TYR A 301 4.13 -9.95 24.91
CA TYR A 301 2.80 -10.24 24.35
C TYR A 301 2.80 -11.55 23.55
N ALA A 302 3.79 -12.42 23.72
CA ALA A 302 4.00 -13.64 22.95
C ALA A 302 2.80 -14.61 22.96
N GLU A 303 2.02 -14.57 24.02
CA GLU A 303 0.77 -15.37 24.16
C GLU A 303 -0.30 -15.00 23.13
N PHE A 304 -0.21 -13.80 22.52
CA PHE A 304 -1.12 -13.32 21.48
C PHE A 304 -0.53 -13.42 20.06
N ASP A 305 0.63 -14.04 19.91
CA ASP A 305 1.29 -14.22 18.63
C ASP A 305 0.85 -15.54 17.97
N ALA A 306 0.08 -15.47 16.88
CA ALA A 306 -0.39 -16.66 16.19
C ALA A 306 0.75 -17.50 15.58
N GLU A 307 1.87 -16.87 15.19
CA GLU A 307 3.05 -17.59 14.65
C GLU A 307 3.78 -18.40 15.73
N ARG A 308 3.57 -18.09 17.01
CA ARG A 308 4.10 -18.88 18.14
C ARG A 308 3.08 -19.89 18.68
N ARG A 309 1.80 -19.57 18.53
CA ARG A 309 0.71 -20.40 19.05
C ARG A 309 0.41 -21.60 18.16
N PHE A 310 0.56 -21.41 16.85
CA PHE A 310 0.24 -22.40 15.83
C PHE A 310 1.49 -22.78 15.05
N GLU A 311 1.63 -24.06 14.73
CA GLU A 311 2.66 -24.52 13.82
C GLU A 311 2.22 -24.23 12.38
N LEU A 312 2.96 -23.34 11.71
CA LEU A 312 2.70 -22.92 10.33
C LEU A 312 3.82 -23.44 9.42
N HIS A 313 3.44 -23.93 8.24
CA HIS A 313 4.41 -24.44 7.28
C HIS A 313 4.99 -23.31 6.44
N GLU A 314 6.29 -23.40 6.20
CA GLU A 314 6.93 -22.55 5.20
C GLU A 314 6.46 -22.98 3.80
N SER A 315 6.16 -22.01 2.96
CA SER A 315 5.74 -22.21 1.58
C SER A 315 6.67 -21.42 0.65
N ASP A 316 7.17 -22.08 -0.38
CA ASP A 316 7.98 -21.46 -1.45
C ASP A 316 7.10 -20.96 -2.61
N ALA A 317 5.85 -20.65 -2.32
CA ALA A 317 4.88 -20.26 -3.33
C ALA A 317 5.23 -18.93 -3.98
N THR A 318 5.16 -18.91 -5.30
CA THR A 318 5.42 -17.73 -6.13
C THR A 318 4.17 -17.24 -6.84
N ASP A 319 4.24 -16.04 -7.37
CA ASP A 319 3.14 -15.45 -8.15
C ASP A 319 2.76 -16.27 -9.37
N VAL A 320 1.50 -16.12 -9.79
CA VAL A 320 0.98 -16.76 -11.01
C VAL A 320 1.83 -16.33 -12.22
N LYS A 321 2.29 -17.30 -13.01
CA LYS A 321 3.05 -17.03 -14.24
C LYS A 321 2.31 -16.06 -15.14
N GLY A 322 3.01 -15.01 -15.58
CA GLY A 322 2.48 -13.97 -16.42
C GLY A 322 1.77 -12.83 -15.67
N CYS A 323 1.61 -12.91 -14.34
CA CYS A 323 1.17 -11.78 -13.54
C CYS A 323 2.33 -10.79 -13.35
N GLU A 324 2.09 -9.53 -13.73
CA GLU A 324 3.10 -8.47 -13.66
C GLU A 324 2.99 -7.60 -12.40
N CYS A 325 2.20 -8.03 -11.39
CA CYS A 325 2.11 -7.30 -10.12
C CYS A 325 3.47 -6.91 -9.54
N PRO A 326 4.49 -7.81 -9.49
CA PRO A 326 5.80 -7.45 -8.99
C PRO A 326 6.47 -6.29 -9.75
N ALA A 327 6.38 -6.28 -11.06
CA ALA A 327 6.93 -5.22 -11.91
C ALA A 327 6.15 -3.90 -11.80
N ILE A 328 4.83 -3.99 -11.64
CA ILE A 328 3.96 -2.82 -11.43
C ILE A 328 4.27 -2.17 -10.08
N LEU A 329 4.46 -2.96 -9.02
CA LEU A 329 4.83 -2.44 -7.68
C LEU A 329 6.22 -1.78 -7.65
N ARG A 330 7.12 -2.12 -8.57
CA ARG A 330 8.40 -1.43 -8.75
C ARG A 330 8.33 -0.23 -9.72
N GLY A 331 7.16 0.06 -10.27
CA GLY A 331 6.95 1.14 -11.23
C GLY A 331 7.50 0.89 -12.64
N THR A 332 8.03 -0.31 -12.92
CA THR A 332 8.64 -0.65 -14.23
C THR A 332 7.60 -0.95 -15.30
N LYS A 333 6.38 -1.32 -14.90
CA LYS A 333 5.26 -1.58 -15.81
C LYS A 333 3.99 -0.85 -15.36
N LYS A 334 3.14 -0.56 -16.33
CA LYS A 334 1.77 -0.09 -16.10
C LYS A 334 0.83 -1.30 -16.04
N PRO A 335 -0.38 -1.19 -15.46
CA PRO A 335 -1.39 -2.25 -15.50
C PRO A 335 -1.70 -2.75 -16.90
N THR A 336 -1.74 -1.86 -17.89
CA THR A 336 -1.99 -2.16 -19.31
C THR A 336 -0.89 -2.99 -19.98
N ASP A 337 0.33 -3.00 -19.45
CA ASP A 337 1.44 -3.80 -20.00
C ASP A 337 1.32 -5.28 -19.60
N CYS A 338 0.45 -5.59 -18.62
CA CYS A 338 0.20 -6.96 -18.18
C CYS A 338 -0.77 -7.67 -19.13
N LYS A 339 -0.32 -8.75 -19.76
CA LYS A 339 -1.13 -9.54 -20.69
C LYS A 339 -2.38 -10.15 -20.08
N LEU A 340 -2.41 -10.32 -18.76
CA LEU A 340 -3.57 -10.85 -18.04
C LEU A 340 -4.61 -9.76 -17.73
N PHE A 341 -4.20 -8.48 -17.72
CA PHE A 341 -5.06 -7.37 -17.35
C PHE A 341 -6.23 -7.23 -18.34
N GLY A 342 -7.45 -7.18 -17.79
CA GLY A 342 -8.67 -7.00 -18.59
C GLY A 342 -9.09 -8.21 -19.43
N THR A 343 -8.31 -9.28 -19.41
CA THR A 343 -8.63 -10.55 -20.09
C THR A 343 -9.06 -11.58 -19.05
N VAL A 344 -8.13 -12.32 -18.47
CA VAL A 344 -8.40 -13.30 -17.40
C VAL A 344 -8.32 -12.70 -16.00
N CYS A 345 -7.63 -11.57 -15.83
CA CYS A 345 -7.47 -10.87 -14.56
C CYS A 345 -8.44 -9.66 -14.50
N THR A 346 -9.49 -9.81 -13.72
CA THR A 346 -10.53 -8.80 -13.45
C THR A 346 -10.78 -8.73 -11.94
N PRO A 347 -11.49 -7.72 -11.43
CA PRO A 347 -11.86 -7.67 -10.00
C PRO A 347 -12.67 -8.88 -9.53
N GLU A 348 -13.45 -9.51 -10.42
CA GLU A 348 -14.23 -10.71 -10.13
C GLU A 348 -13.36 -11.98 -10.13
N ASN A 349 -12.27 -11.97 -10.92
CA ASN A 349 -11.34 -13.10 -11.04
C ASN A 349 -9.87 -12.61 -10.95
N PRO A 350 -9.43 -12.11 -9.79
CA PRO A 350 -8.09 -11.57 -9.66
C PRO A 350 -7.04 -12.66 -9.80
N MET A 351 -6.06 -12.44 -10.68
CA MET A 351 -4.88 -13.33 -10.84
C MET A 351 -3.74 -12.90 -9.94
N GLY A 352 -3.69 -11.63 -9.56
CA GLY A 352 -2.74 -11.05 -8.63
C GLY A 352 -3.40 -10.08 -7.66
N SER A 353 -2.71 -9.81 -6.55
CA SER A 353 -3.23 -8.98 -5.45
C SER A 353 -3.52 -7.52 -5.84
N CYS A 354 -2.78 -6.95 -6.81
CA CYS A 354 -3.01 -5.57 -7.28
C CYS A 354 -4.40 -5.35 -7.93
N MET A 355 -5.11 -6.43 -8.30
CA MET A 355 -6.48 -6.38 -8.83
C MET A 355 -7.55 -6.53 -7.73
N VAL A 356 -7.17 -6.81 -6.48
CA VAL A 356 -8.11 -7.10 -5.39
C VAL A 356 -8.53 -5.84 -4.65
N SER A 357 -7.56 -5.05 -4.18
CA SER A 357 -7.82 -3.84 -3.41
C SER A 357 -8.01 -2.64 -4.33
N SER A 358 -8.92 -1.74 -3.99
CA SER A 358 -9.10 -0.45 -4.66
C SER A 358 -7.88 0.46 -4.60
N GLU A 359 -6.95 0.17 -3.69
CA GLU A 359 -5.65 0.84 -3.57
C GLU A 359 -4.57 0.24 -4.48
N GLY A 360 -4.83 -0.90 -5.08
CA GLY A 360 -3.91 -1.53 -6.04
C GLY A 360 -3.97 -0.86 -7.41
N ALA A 361 -2.82 -0.64 -8.03
CA ALA A 361 -2.72 0.04 -9.32
C ALA A 361 -3.61 -0.62 -10.40
N CYS A 362 -3.67 -1.95 -10.47
CA CYS A 362 -4.52 -2.65 -11.44
C CYS A 362 -6.01 -2.39 -11.19
N ALA A 363 -6.47 -2.49 -9.94
CA ALA A 363 -7.89 -2.28 -9.61
C ALA A 363 -8.30 -0.82 -9.80
N ALA A 364 -7.44 0.13 -9.41
CA ALA A 364 -7.68 1.56 -9.62
C ALA A 364 -7.76 1.90 -11.12
N TYR A 365 -6.81 1.40 -11.92
CA TYR A 365 -6.84 1.60 -13.37
C TYR A 365 -8.06 0.92 -14.01
N TRP A 366 -8.41 -0.30 -13.61
CA TRP A 366 -9.61 -0.99 -14.08
C TRP A 366 -10.86 -0.17 -13.84
N THR A 367 -11.00 0.38 -12.66
CA THR A 367 -12.22 1.09 -12.24
C THR A 367 -12.36 2.45 -12.92
N TYR A 368 -11.26 3.20 -13.06
CA TYR A 368 -11.30 4.61 -13.45
C TYR A 368 -10.56 4.90 -14.75
N GLY A 369 -9.57 4.09 -15.16
CA GLY A 369 -8.70 4.39 -16.27
C GLY A 369 -9.00 3.63 -17.57
N ARG A 370 -9.66 2.47 -17.50
CA ARG A 370 -9.82 1.56 -18.65
C ARG A 370 -10.63 2.13 -19.82
N PHE A 371 -11.48 3.09 -19.56
CA PHE A 371 -12.33 3.73 -20.60
C PHE A 371 -11.75 5.06 -21.10
N ARG A 372 -10.63 5.50 -20.55
CA ARG A 372 -9.95 6.68 -21.04
C ARG A 372 -9.26 6.31 -22.34
N LYS A 373 -9.63 6.99 -23.44
CA LYS A 373 -8.91 6.86 -24.71
C LYS A 373 -7.53 7.45 -24.52
N SER A 374 -6.50 6.75 -24.95
CA SER A 374 -5.18 7.36 -25.07
C SER A 374 -5.29 8.49 -26.10
N GLU A 375 -4.57 9.60 -25.91
CA GLU A 375 -4.54 10.67 -26.93
C GLU A 375 -4.03 10.16 -28.27
N GLN A 376 -3.22 9.10 -28.27
CA GLN A 376 -2.79 8.41 -29.49
C GLN A 376 -3.97 7.78 -30.25
N ASP A 377 -4.96 7.21 -29.55
CA ASP A 377 -6.17 6.66 -30.22
C ASP A 377 -7.10 7.78 -30.77
N GLN A 378 -7.05 8.97 -30.19
CA GLN A 378 -7.79 10.12 -30.67
C GLN A 378 -7.12 10.72 -31.92
N LYS A 379 -5.80 10.91 -31.91
CA LYS A 379 -5.05 11.40 -33.09
C LYS A 379 -5.13 10.42 -34.27
N SER A 380 -5.02 9.10 -34.01
CA SER A 380 -5.16 8.10 -35.09
C SER A 380 -6.59 8.04 -35.69
N ASN A 381 -7.61 8.33 -34.90
CA ASN A 381 -8.98 8.42 -35.40
C ASN A 381 -9.27 9.73 -36.15
N GLU A 382 -8.64 10.84 -35.79
CA GLU A 382 -8.73 12.12 -36.49
C GLU A 382 -7.96 12.09 -37.84
N GLU A 383 -6.77 11.48 -37.86
CA GLU A 383 -5.99 11.27 -39.09
C GLU A 383 -6.64 10.25 -40.05
N SER A 384 -7.41 9.28 -39.53
CA SER A 384 -8.15 8.35 -40.38
C SER A 384 -9.51 8.87 -40.85
N ALA A 385 -9.98 10.00 -40.31
CA ALA A 385 -11.24 10.65 -40.66
C ALA A 385 -11.04 11.90 -41.54
N ALA A 386 -9.80 12.31 -41.82
CA ALA A 386 -9.40 13.37 -42.70
C ALA A 386 -8.87 12.81 -44.04
#